data_24be93539412be80b61103244996ec4e
#
_entry.id   24be93539412be80b61103244996ec4e
#
_cell.length_a   1.000
_cell.length_b   1.000
_cell.length_c   1.000
_cell.angle_alpha   90.00
_cell.angle_beta   90.00
_cell.angle_gamma   90.00
#
_symmetry.space_group_name_H-M   'P 1'
#
loop_
_entity.id
_entity.type
_entity.pdbx_description
1 polymer ?
#
loop_
_entity_poly.entity_id
_entity_poly.type
_entity_poly.pdbx_seq_one_letter_code
_entity_poly.pdbx_strand_id
1 'polypeptide(L)'
;MTIFGAAFSQQCFVLAPELVSALVQADTPQQVTALLGLDRRGRVLARDQALCEAVAVMGGCDDTWDFSFTLAPAVKRFKTGQWPHLQAGWRPADLGPLNTALHKAFASGALVPCTQRRLWDWLKLRY
;
A
#
# COMPACT_ATOMS: atom_id res chain seq x y z
N MET A 1 -14.63 -18.02 -11.56
CA MET A 1 -13.85 -16.87 -12.02
C MET A 1 -12.48 -16.90 -11.37
N THR A 2 -11.55 -17.44 -12.09
CA THR A 2 -10.24 -17.74 -11.56
C THR A 2 -9.22 -16.62 -11.74
N ILE A 3 -9.47 -15.70 -12.68
CA ILE A 3 -8.52 -14.63 -13.03
C ILE A 3 -8.14 -13.81 -11.79
N PHE A 4 -9.13 -13.31 -11.08
CA PHE A 4 -8.88 -12.49 -9.90
C PHE A 4 -8.38 -13.33 -8.74
N GLY A 5 -8.92 -14.54 -8.55
CA GLY A 5 -8.47 -15.42 -7.49
C GLY A 5 -7.01 -15.78 -7.63
N ALA A 6 -6.56 -16.13 -8.84
CA ALA A 6 -5.16 -16.49 -9.08
C ALA A 6 -4.23 -15.29 -8.83
N ALA A 7 -4.64 -14.08 -9.24
CA ALA A 7 -3.80 -12.88 -9.10
C ALA A 7 -3.68 -12.42 -7.66
N PHE A 8 -4.72 -12.58 -6.86
CA PHE A 8 -4.81 -11.95 -5.55
C PHE A 8 -4.79 -12.92 -4.38
N SER A 9 -4.78 -14.22 -4.64
CA SER A 9 -4.80 -15.22 -3.57
C SER A 9 -3.63 -15.08 -2.60
N GLN A 10 -2.45 -14.76 -3.10
CA GLN A 10 -1.25 -14.57 -2.28
C GLN A 10 -1.33 -13.34 -1.39
N GLN A 11 -2.18 -12.39 -1.73
CA GLN A 11 -2.39 -11.17 -0.97
C GLN A 11 -3.61 -11.27 -0.07
N CYS A 12 -4.17 -12.46 0.06
CA CYS A 12 -5.39 -12.70 0.85
C CYS A 12 -6.56 -11.84 0.37
N PHE A 13 -6.60 -11.54 -0.92
CA PHE A 13 -7.66 -10.75 -1.51
C PHE A 13 -8.85 -11.65 -1.84
N VAL A 14 -10.00 -11.37 -1.24
CA VAL A 14 -11.24 -12.11 -1.47
C VAL A 14 -12.30 -11.15 -1.96
N LEU A 15 -12.89 -11.43 -3.12
CA LEU A 15 -13.99 -10.64 -3.66
C LEU A 15 -15.31 -11.09 -3.06
N ALA A 16 -16.11 -10.16 -2.57
CA ALA A 16 -17.48 -10.43 -2.15
C ALA A 16 -18.32 -10.87 -3.36
N PRO A 17 -19.32 -11.77 -3.19
CA PRO A 17 -20.17 -12.19 -4.29
C PRO A 17 -20.84 -11.04 -5.03
N GLU A 18 -21.25 -10.01 -4.31
CA GLU A 18 -21.89 -8.83 -4.89
C GLU A 18 -20.92 -8.08 -5.81
N LEU A 19 -19.67 -7.97 -5.42
CA LEU A 19 -18.65 -7.33 -6.23
C LEU A 19 -18.36 -8.13 -7.50
N VAL A 20 -18.30 -9.44 -7.40
CA VAL A 20 -18.10 -10.32 -8.57
C VAL A 20 -19.24 -10.13 -9.56
N SER A 21 -20.49 -10.10 -9.09
CA SER A 21 -21.66 -9.87 -9.95
C SER A 21 -21.59 -8.51 -10.64
N ALA A 22 -21.19 -7.48 -9.90
CA ALA A 22 -21.05 -6.12 -10.46
C ALA A 22 -19.97 -6.08 -11.53
N LEU A 23 -18.84 -6.77 -11.33
CA LEU A 23 -17.75 -6.83 -12.30
C LEU A 23 -18.18 -7.50 -13.60
N VAL A 24 -18.99 -8.57 -13.51
CA VAL A 24 -19.53 -9.25 -14.69
C VAL A 24 -20.43 -8.35 -15.50
N GLN A 25 -21.14 -7.43 -14.86
CA GLN A 25 -22.06 -6.49 -15.50
C GLN A 25 -21.40 -5.18 -15.92
N ALA A 26 -20.14 -4.97 -15.61
CA ALA A 26 -19.43 -3.73 -15.95
C ALA A 26 -19.24 -3.62 -17.47
N ASP A 27 -19.65 -2.48 -18.05
CA ASP A 27 -19.60 -2.26 -19.48
C ASP A 27 -18.30 -1.58 -19.97
N THR A 28 -17.58 -0.92 -19.06
CA THR A 28 -16.39 -0.14 -19.43
C THR A 28 -15.22 -0.46 -18.50
N PRO A 29 -13.96 -0.28 -18.98
CA PRO A 29 -12.79 -0.44 -18.13
C PRO A 29 -12.79 0.48 -16.90
N GLN A 30 -13.38 1.67 -17.03
CA GLN A 30 -13.50 2.60 -15.91
C GLN A 30 -14.39 2.05 -14.80
N GLN A 31 -15.49 1.42 -15.16
CA GLN A 31 -16.37 0.77 -14.18
C GLN A 31 -15.67 -0.37 -13.46
N VAL A 32 -14.91 -1.18 -14.18
CA VAL A 32 -14.14 -2.26 -13.58
C VAL A 32 -13.10 -1.72 -12.62
N THR A 33 -12.37 -0.68 -13.02
CA THR A 33 -11.37 -0.04 -12.18
C THR A 33 -11.98 0.51 -10.89
N ALA A 34 -13.11 1.21 -11.00
CA ALA A 34 -13.80 1.76 -9.84
C ALA A 34 -14.30 0.66 -8.88
N LEU A 35 -14.86 -0.42 -9.43
CA LEU A 35 -15.37 -1.53 -8.62
C LEU A 35 -14.27 -2.28 -7.88
N LEU A 36 -13.06 -2.35 -8.46
CA LEU A 36 -11.92 -2.99 -7.83
C LEU A 36 -11.16 -2.06 -6.87
N GLY A 37 -11.55 -0.78 -6.79
CA GLY A 37 -10.83 0.20 -5.95
C GLY A 37 -9.47 0.55 -6.51
N LEU A 38 -9.24 0.37 -7.82
CA LEU A 38 -7.99 0.67 -8.49
C LEU A 38 -7.92 2.09 -9.03
N ASP A 39 -8.94 2.90 -8.82
CA ASP A 39 -8.95 4.31 -9.15
C ASP A 39 -8.02 5.08 -8.18
N ARG A 40 -7.89 6.39 -8.41
CA ARG A 40 -7.01 7.23 -7.59
C ARG A 40 -7.33 7.14 -6.10
N ARG A 41 -8.61 7.15 -5.75
CA ARG A 41 -9.05 7.07 -4.35
C ARG A 41 -8.67 5.73 -3.73
N GLY A 42 -8.90 4.63 -4.43
CA GLY A 42 -8.55 3.31 -3.96
C GLY A 42 -7.04 3.14 -3.77
N ARG A 43 -6.23 3.67 -4.69
CA ARG A 43 -4.77 3.63 -4.56
C ARG A 43 -4.28 4.41 -3.34
N VAL A 44 -4.84 5.60 -3.11
CA VAL A 44 -4.48 6.42 -1.94
C VAL A 44 -4.87 5.70 -0.65
N LEU A 45 -6.05 5.11 -0.60
CA LEU A 45 -6.51 4.37 0.57
C LEU A 45 -5.60 3.18 0.85
N ALA A 46 -5.23 2.42 -0.17
CA ALA A 46 -4.33 1.27 -0.01
C ALA A 46 -2.95 1.71 0.50
N ARG A 47 -2.41 2.80 -0.04
CA ARG A 47 -1.16 3.38 0.44
C ARG A 47 -1.28 3.76 1.92
N ASP A 48 -2.35 4.45 2.29
CA ASP A 48 -2.52 4.93 3.66
C ASP A 48 -2.67 3.78 4.66
N GLN A 49 -3.41 2.74 4.29
CA GLN A 49 -3.53 1.54 5.12
C GLN A 49 -2.18 0.86 5.32
N ALA A 50 -1.39 0.75 4.25
CA ALA A 50 -0.07 0.14 4.33
C ALA A 50 0.90 0.97 5.19
N LEU A 51 0.86 2.29 5.08
CA LEU A 51 1.68 3.16 5.93
C LEU A 51 1.26 3.07 7.39
N CYS A 52 -0.04 2.94 7.67
CA CYS A 52 -0.51 2.71 9.05
C CYS A 52 -0.02 1.37 9.60
N GLU A 53 0.04 0.33 8.79
CA GLU A 53 0.64 -0.95 9.19
C GLU A 53 2.12 -0.77 9.52
N ALA A 54 2.85 0.01 8.71
CA ALA A 54 4.26 0.30 8.97
C ALA A 54 4.46 1.02 10.30
N VAL A 55 3.61 2.01 10.59
CA VAL A 55 3.64 2.72 11.88
C VAL A 55 3.41 1.76 13.04
N ALA A 56 2.43 0.85 12.91
CA ALA A 56 2.14 -0.13 13.93
C ALA A 56 3.31 -1.09 14.18
N VAL A 57 3.97 -1.53 13.11
CA VAL A 57 5.16 -2.40 13.19
C VAL A 57 6.30 -1.69 13.92
N MET A 58 6.43 -0.38 13.75
CA MET A 58 7.47 0.42 14.41
C MET A 58 7.13 0.76 15.87
N GLY A 59 6.00 0.29 16.40
CA GLY A 59 5.61 0.49 17.79
C GLY A 59 4.55 1.55 18.01
N GLY A 60 3.98 2.12 16.95
CA GLY A 60 2.98 3.16 17.04
C GLY A 60 3.59 4.57 17.01
N CYS A 61 2.72 5.56 17.04
CA CYS A 61 3.11 6.98 16.93
C CYS A 61 2.57 7.74 18.14
N ASP A 62 3.47 8.14 19.06
CA ASP A 62 3.11 8.95 20.22
C ASP A 62 3.19 10.44 19.90
N ASP A 63 4.22 10.85 19.18
CA ASP A 63 4.42 12.24 18.75
C ASP A 63 4.68 12.26 17.25
N THR A 64 3.78 12.91 16.52
CA THR A 64 3.84 12.90 15.05
C THR A 64 5.10 13.58 14.51
N TRP A 65 5.56 14.64 15.17
CA TRP A 65 6.78 15.33 14.76
C TRP A 65 8.01 14.45 14.93
N ASP A 66 8.20 13.92 16.14
CA ASP A 66 9.35 13.06 16.43
C ASP A 66 9.33 11.78 15.59
N PHE A 67 8.16 11.18 15.46
CA PHE A 67 8.03 9.94 14.68
C PHE A 67 8.35 10.15 13.21
N SER A 68 8.06 11.32 12.64
CA SER A 68 8.37 11.63 11.25
C SER A 68 9.88 11.53 10.97
N PHE A 69 10.73 11.88 11.94
CA PHE A 69 12.18 11.73 11.80
C PHE A 69 12.65 10.27 11.85
N THR A 70 11.88 9.39 12.44
CA THR A 70 12.15 7.95 12.46
C THR A 70 11.61 7.27 11.20
N LEU A 71 10.42 7.66 10.78
CA LEU A 71 9.74 7.05 9.63
C LEU A 71 10.41 7.43 8.30
N ALA A 72 10.82 8.68 8.13
CA ALA A 72 11.38 9.15 6.87
C ALA A 72 12.64 8.37 6.43
N PRO A 73 13.63 8.12 7.30
CA PRO A 73 14.78 7.30 6.91
C PRO A 73 14.40 5.87 6.52
N ALA A 74 13.41 5.28 7.22
CA ALA A 74 12.95 3.93 6.91
C ALA A 74 12.32 3.86 5.52
N VAL A 75 11.46 4.82 5.20
CA VAL A 75 10.82 4.91 3.88
C VAL A 75 11.88 5.13 2.78
N LYS A 76 12.82 6.04 3.01
CA LYS A 76 13.88 6.32 2.04
C LYS A 76 14.77 5.11 1.79
N ARG A 77 15.16 4.39 2.84
CA ARG A 77 15.98 3.18 2.69
C ARG A 77 15.26 2.12 1.87
N PHE A 78 13.97 1.94 2.09
CA PHE A 78 13.19 1.01 1.29
C PHE A 78 13.10 1.47 -0.16
N LYS A 79 12.79 2.74 -0.39
CA LYS A 79 12.62 3.31 -1.74
C LYS A 79 13.89 3.18 -2.58
N THR A 80 15.05 3.44 -2.00
CA THR A 80 16.31 3.44 -2.75
C THR A 80 17.00 2.07 -2.77
N GLY A 81 16.74 1.22 -1.76
CA GLY A 81 17.38 -0.09 -1.63
C GLY A 81 16.56 -1.22 -2.23
N GLN A 82 15.44 -1.54 -1.62
CA GLN A 82 14.69 -2.76 -1.97
C GLN A 82 13.65 -2.56 -3.06
N TRP A 83 12.99 -1.40 -3.10
CA TRP A 83 11.91 -1.16 -4.04
C TRP A 83 12.32 -1.32 -5.51
N PRO A 84 13.48 -0.78 -5.98
CA PRO A 84 13.88 -0.97 -7.37
C PRO A 84 14.09 -2.44 -7.73
N HIS A 85 14.62 -3.25 -6.82
CA HIS A 85 14.80 -4.68 -7.04
C HIS A 85 13.48 -5.42 -7.11
N LEU A 86 12.53 -5.05 -6.26
CA LEU A 86 11.18 -5.63 -6.27
C LEU A 86 10.44 -5.27 -7.56
N GLN A 87 10.59 -4.05 -8.05
CA GLN A 87 10.02 -3.66 -9.35
C GLN A 87 10.61 -4.47 -10.50
N ALA A 88 11.89 -4.83 -10.40
CA ALA A 88 12.57 -5.64 -11.41
C ALA A 88 12.24 -7.14 -11.32
N GLY A 89 11.41 -7.56 -10.35
CA GLY A 89 10.99 -8.94 -10.23
C GLY A 89 11.63 -9.73 -9.10
N TRP A 90 12.57 -9.14 -8.33
CA TRP A 90 13.15 -9.82 -7.18
C TRP A 90 12.08 -10.14 -6.13
N ARG A 91 12.12 -11.36 -5.62
CA ARG A 91 11.16 -11.84 -4.62
C ARG A 91 11.92 -12.55 -3.50
N PRO A 92 12.32 -11.82 -2.45
CA PRO A 92 13.00 -12.44 -1.33
C PRO A 92 12.05 -13.36 -0.54
N ALA A 93 12.62 -14.33 0.15
CA ALA A 93 11.86 -15.25 0.98
C ALA A 93 11.21 -14.53 2.17
N ASP A 94 11.88 -13.52 2.72
CA ASP A 94 11.39 -12.75 3.86
C ASP A 94 11.89 -11.31 3.76
N LEU A 95 10.92 -10.37 3.70
CA LEU A 95 11.20 -8.93 3.72
C LEU A 95 11.22 -8.37 5.14
N GLY A 96 10.65 -9.08 6.08
CA GLY A 96 10.38 -8.55 7.41
C GLY A 96 9.09 -7.72 7.47
N PRO A 97 8.52 -7.52 8.67
CA PRO A 97 7.20 -6.88 8.81
C PRO A 97 7.15 -5.46 8.28
N LEU A 98 8.17 -4.64 8.60
CA LEU A 98 8.21 -3.25 8.18
C LEU A 98 8.34 -3.13 6.67
N ASN A 99 9.28 -3.86 6.06
CA ASN A 99 9.49 -3.80 4.63
C ASN A 99 8.31 -4.40 3.85
N THR A 100 7.60 -5.37 4.42
CA THR A 100 6.37 -5.90 3.84
C THR A 100 5.29 -4.82 3.78
N ALA A 101 5.11 -4.06 4.85
CA ALA A 101 4.15 -2.95 4.87
C ALA A 101 4.54 -1.86 3.87
N LEU A 102 5.82 -1.48 3.83
CA LEU A 102 6.32 -0.50 2.87
C LEU A 102 6.17 -0.98 1.42
N HIS A 103 6.38 -2.26 1.17
CA HIS A 103 6.15 -2.84 -0.16
C HIS A 103 4.69 -2.65 -0.59
N LYS A 104 3.75 -2.92 0.28
CA LYS A 104 2.32 -2.67 -0.02
C LYS A 104 2.05 -1.21 -0.34
N ALA A 105 2.66 -0.28 0.42
CA ALA A 105 2.49 1.15 0.19
C ALA A 105 3.01 1.56 -1.20
N PHE A 106 4.21 1.14 -1.56
CA PHE A 106 4.79 1.47 -2.86
C PHE A 106 4.09 0.75 -4.01
N ALA A 107 3.60 -0.47 -3.79
CA ALA A 107 2.88 -1.24 -4.80
C ALA A 107 1.45 -0.73 -5.02
N SER A 108 0.93 0.15 -4.16
CA SER A 108 -0.42 0.70 -4.29
C SER A 108 -0.62 1.51 -5.57
N GLY A 109 0.46 2.04 -6.14
CA GLY A 109 0.41 2.92 -7.30
C GLY A 109 0.22 4.39 -6.95
N ALA A 110 -0.03 4.74 -5.68
CA ALA A 110 -0.09 6.11 -5.22
C ALA A 110 1.32 6.59 -4.83
N LEU A 111 1.54 7.91 -4.91
CA LEU A 111 2.80 8.50 -4.51
C LEU A 111 2.98 8.36 -2.99
N VAL A 112 4.09 7.76 -2.57
CA VAL A 112 4.39 7.58 -1.15
C VAL A 112 5.23 8.78 -0.67
N PRO A 113 4.81 9.47 0.41
CA PRO A 113 5.62 10.54 0.96
C PRO A 113 6.93 9.99 1.52
N CYS A 114 8.04 10.64 1.18
CA CYS A 114 9.39 10.17 1.52
C CYS A 114 10.17 11.18 2.35
N THR A 115 9.75 12.44 2.38
CA THR A 115 10.43 13.48 3.17
C THR A 115 9.84 13.54 4.57
N GLN A 116 10.65 13.96 5.52
CA GLN A 116 10.20 14.14 6.89
C GLN A 116 8.98 15.08 6.97
N ARG A 117 9.00 16.19 6.25
CA ARG A 117 7.90 17.17 6.29
C ARG A 117 6.60 16.57 5.75
N ARG A 118 6.66 15.88 4.62
CA ARG A 118 5.45 15.27 4.01
C ARG A 118 4.90 14.14 4.87
N LEU A 119 5.78 13.35 5.48
CA LEU A 119 5.36 12.30 6.38
C LEU A 119 4.75 12.88 7.66
N TRP A 120 5.29 13.98 8.17
CA TRP A 120 4.68 14.67 9.29
C TRP A 120 3.28 15.18 8.95
N ASP A 121 3.11 15.81 7.79
CA ASP A 121 1.79 16.26 7.33
C ASP A 121 0.81 15.09 7.22
N TRP A 122 1.27 13.96 6.71
CA TRP A 122 0.45 12.75 6.63
C TRP A 122 0.08 12.21 8.02
N LEU A 123 1.04 12.16 8.93
CA LEU A 123 0.81 11.66 10.31
C LEU A 123 -0.18 12.54 11.07
N LYS A 124 -0.08 13.87 10.94
CA LYS A 124 -0.98 14.81 11.62
C LYS A 124 -2.45 14.57 11.30
N LEU A 125 -2.75 14.06 10.12
CA LEU A 125 -4.12 13.80 9.70
C LEU A 125 -4.70 12.53 10.33
N ARG A 126 -3.86 11.67 10.89
CA ARG A 126 -4.27 10.34 11.40
C ARG A 126 -4.03 10.14 12.90
N TYR A 127 -3.06 10.82 13.45
CA TYR A 127 -2.62 10.68 14.83
C TYR A 127 -2.51 12.06 15.56
#